data_b420ae68d77b6f74306dca28b19750c8
#
_entry.id   b420ae68d77b6f74306dca28b19750c8
#
_cell.length_a   1.000
_cell.length_b   1.000
_cell.length_c   1.000
_cell.angle_alpha   90.00
_cell.angle_beta   90.00
_cell.angle_gamma   90.00
#
_symmetry.space_group_name_H-M   'P 1'
#
loop_
_entity.id
_entity.type
_entity.pdbx_description
1 polymer ?
#
loop_
_entity_poly.entity_id
_entity_poly.type
_entity_poly.pdbx_seq_one_letter_code
_entity_poly.pdbx_strand_id
1 'polypeptide(L)'
;MRRLNVFASFIAAALIAVSCGGPQKMADNASLVDYKVTPDPLETHGGKVAVAVNVSYPEKYFHKKAIVTAIPYLQYEGGVTELKSETLQGEQVEENNKVISFTSGGSFSYADEVDFTPEMMRSELYVKGKATVKNKEADLPQIKIADGIITTPLLVSKYGKTIAFGDNFKRIVPDEYVADIHYIINRYDVRNSELKEDDVAGMADYVKAATENERIDLKGIEVSAYASPDGELDLNTKLSGNREGSASRFLKRDLKKAKVEIPEDDNLFSMLTTPEDWDGFKKLMEESDVQDKDLILRVLSMYSDPVVREKEIKNIAEAFEEIKVKILPELRRSVFTVKVEKIGWSDAELKQWVVDNMDTLVLEELLYTASLVDDNKTKLALYGMAWEKHPKCIRAANNVGVTKLAMKDLAGAKQAFQAAKAIKDHNIVKNNLGVIALREGDVDAAEQLFSAASGAGDEVNQNLAAIKIIQGDYDAAKSLLGATQSYNNALVILLQGQPDKAYEMLNGLKGPDHPMVDYLMAVAAARGNDKDAMLNALRAGVSKKAKMKEYAAKDIEFAAYFEDEAFKGIVQ
;
A
#
# COMPACT_ATOMS: atom_id res chain seq x y z
N MET A 1 17.03 28.09 38.30
CA MET A 1 16.50 28.93 39.41
C MET A 1 15.01 29.07 39.17
N ARG A 2 14.22 28.49 40.07
CA ARG A 2 12.75 28.52 40.03
C ARG A 2 12.25 29.95 40.11
N ARG A 3 11.46 30.40 39.17
CA ARG A 3 10.60 31.60 39.36
C ARG A 3 9.16 31.12 39.44
N LEU A 4 8.68 31.14 40.66
CA LEU A 4 7.29 31.01 41.08
C LEU A 4 6.53 32.24 40.55
N ASN A 5 5.58 32.05 39.66
CA ASN A 5 4.59 33.08 39.37
C ASN A 5 3.49 32.98 40.43
N VAL A 6 3.53 33.92 41.35
CA VAL A 6 2.50 34.11 42.39
C VAL A 6 1.33 34.81 41.70
N PHE A 7 0.22 34.10 41.51
CA PHE A 7 -1.07 34.74 41.24
C PHE A 7 -1.54 35.42 42.55
N ALA A 8 -1.51 36.73 42.51
CA ALA A 8 -2.07 37.54 43.62
C ALA A 8 -3.60 37.50 43.55
N SER A 9 -4.20 36.65 44.39
CA SER A 9 -5.63 36.69 44.63
C SER A 9 -5.96 37.94 45.48
N PHE A 10 -6.50 38.98 44.87
CA PHE A 10 -7.13 40.07 45.60
C PHE A 10 -8.48 39.61 46.12
N ILE A 11 -8.54 39.21 47.39
CA ILE A 11 -9.80 39.05 48.16
C ILE A 11 -10.23 40.45 48.59
N ALA A 12 -11.09 41.08 47.79
CA ALA A 12 -11.84 42.25 48.24
C ALA A 12 -13.07 41.76 49.04
N ALA A 13 -13.00 41.77 50.33
CA ALA A 13 -14.17 41.58 51.22
C ALA A 13 -15.11 42.76 51.05
N ALA A 14 -16.04 42.70 50.10
CA ALA A 14 -17.14 43.66 49.99
C ALA A 14 -18.28 43.21 50.95
N LEU A 15 -18.59 44.04 51.91
CA LEU A 15 -19.82 43.96 52.77
C LEU A 15 -21.05 43.98 51.84
N ILE A 16 -21.67 42.84 51.62
CA ILE A 16 -22.89 42.71 50.81
C ILE A 16 -24.08 43.17 51.62
N ALA A 17 -24.52 44.40 51.39
CA ALA A 17 -25.87 44.83 51.79
C ALA A 17 -26.89 43.98 51.03
N VAL A 18 -27.74 43.25 51.74
CA VAL A 18 -28.85 42.44 51.21
C VAL A 18 -29.91 43.39 50.63
N SER A 19 -29.67 43.82 49.36
CA SER A 19 -30.70 44.42 48.51
C SER A 19 -31.30 43.32 47.66
N CYS A 20 -32.64 43.24 47.56
CA CYS A 20 -33.34 42.35 46.61
C CYS A 20 -32.85 42.67 45.16
N GLY A 21 -31.76 42.04 44.77
CA GLY A 21 -31.17 42.26 43.46
C GLY A 21 -31.98 41.56 42.38
N GLY A 22 -32.51 42.33 41.45
CA GLY A 22 -33.13 41.85 40.22
C GLY A 22 -32.07 41.29 39.23
N PRO A 23 -32.46 41.01 37.99
CA PRO A 23 -31.54 40.44 36.96
C PRO A 23 -30.31 41.29 36.72
N GLN A 24 -30.39 42.62 36.92
CA GLN A 24 -29.26 43.53 36.80
C GLN A 24 -28.10 43.18 37.75
N LYS A 25 -28.36 42.74 38.97
CA LYS A 25 -27.30 42.30 39.88
C LYS A 25 -26.55 41.06 39.38
N MET A 26 -27.22 40.18 38.65
CA MET A 26 -26.57 39.05 38.00
C MET A 26 -25.64 39.51 36.86
N ALA A 27 -26.09 40.52 36.08
CA ALA A 27 -25.28 41.12 35.04
C ALA A 27 -24.02 41.82 35.59
N ASP A 28 -24.19 42.62 36.66
CA ASP A 28 -23.11 43.36 37.33
C ASP A 28 -22.04 42.45 37.95
N ASN A 29 -22.42 41.23 38.29
CA ASN A 29 -21.53 40.24 38.92
C ASN A 29 -21.19 39.06 37.99
N ALA A 30 -21.40 39.15 36.66
CA ALA A 30 -21.20 38.08 35.72
C ALA A 30 -19.76 37.52 35.72
N SER A 31 -18.78 38.31 36.11
CA SER A 31 -17.37 37.91 36.26
C SER A 31 -17.11 36.93 37.41
N LEU A 32 -18.09 36.68 38.28
CA LEU A 32 -17.97 35.67 39.34
C LEU A 32 -18.29 34.24 38.87
N VAL A 33 -18.83 34.09 37.66
CA VAL A 33 -19.10 32.78 37.05
C VAL A 33 -17.81 32.22 36.49
N ASP A 34 -17.48 31.00 36.88
CA ASP A 34 -16.30 30.31 36.39
C ASP A 34 -16.66 29.39 35.22
N TYR A 35 -15.86 29.49 34.15
CA TYR A 35 -16.02 28.71 32.93
C TYR A 35 -14.74 27.93 32.65
N LYS A 36 -14.86 26.61 32.64
CA LYS A 36 -13.76 25.70 32.29
C LYS A 36 -14.07 25.04 30.97
N VAL A 37 -13.39 25.46 29.90
CA VAL A 37 -13.54 24.92 28.56
C VAL A 37 -12.57 23.75 28.35
N THR A 38 -12.99 22.77 27.58
CA THR A 38 -12.18 21.61 27.22
C THR A 38 -12.52 21.20 25.80
N PRO A 39 -11.51 21.12 24.86
CA PRO A 39 -10.13 21.58 25.04
C PRO A 39 -10.03 23.13 25.10
N ASP A 40 -8.91 23.64 25.62
CA ASP A 40 -8.57 25.07 25.58
C ASP A 40 -7.07 25.21 25.23
N PRO A 41 -6.74 25.75 24.04
CA PRO A 41 -7.62 26.25 22.97
C PRO A 41 -8.53 25.17 22.37
N LEU A 42 -9.63 25.61 21.72
CA LEU A 42 -10.50 24.71 20.94
C LEU A 42 -9.72 24.08 19.79
N GLU A 43 -10.09 22.86 19.42
CA GLU A 43 -9.47 22.09 18.34
C GLU A 43 -10.51 21.55 17.36
N THR A 44 -10.13 21.36 16.09
CA THR A 44 -10.98 20.70 15.10
C THR A 44 -10.57 19.23 14.93
N HIS A 45 -11.54 18.33 15.01
CA HIS A 45 -11.37 16.89 14.75
C HIS A 45 -12.48 16.40 13.83
N GLY A 46 -12.12 15.64 12.79
CA GLY A 46 -13.12 15.15 11.83
C GLY A 46 -13.88 16.26 11.09
N GLY A 47 -13.31 17.46 10.96
CA GLY A 47 -13.97 18.62 10.33
C GLY A 47 -14.98 19.33 11.25
N LYS A 48 -15.03 18.99 12.53
CA LYS A 48 -15.93 19.58 13.54
C LYS A 48 -15.16 20.19 14.68
N VAL A 49 -15.77 21.17 15.35
CA VAL A 49 -15.27 21.79 16.57
C VAL A 49 -16.23 21.44 17.71
N ALA A 50 -15.78 20.55 18.58
CA ALA A 50 -16.50 20.21 19.78
C ALA A 50 -16.19 21.23 20.90
N VAL A 51 -17.23 21.70 21.58
CA VAL A 51 -17.13 22.65 22.69
C VAL A 51 -17.74 22.02 23.94
N ALA A 52 -16.91 21.75 24.92
CA ALA A 52 -17.38 21.30 26.23
C ALA A 52 -17.02 22.36 27.29
N VAL A 53 -18.00 22.80 28.07
CA VAL A 53 -17.82 23.84 29.10
C VAL A 53 -18.41 23.39 30.43
N ASN A 54 -17.61 23.36 31.47
CA ASN A 54 -18.10 23.25 32.82
C ASN A 54 -18.29 24.66 33.41
N VAL A 55 -19.53 24.99 33.78
CA VAL A 55 -19.88 26.32 34.30
C VAL A 55 -20.18 26.19 35.79
N SER A 56 -19.56 27.02 36.61
CA SER A 56 -19.77 27.06 38.06
C SER A 56 -20.28 28.41 38.52
N TYR A 57 -21.42 28.40 39.16
CA TYR A 57 -22.06 29.57 39.73
C TYR A 57 -21.80 29.61 41.26
N PRO A 58 -21.25 30.70 41.80
CA PRO A 58 -21.01 30.80 43.24
C PRO A 58 -22.31 30.97 44.04
N GLU A 59 -22.24 30.76 45.36
CA GLU A 59 -23.34 31.03 46.26
C GLU A 59 -23.81 32.49 46.14
N LYS A 60 -25.13 32.72 46.31
CA LYS A 60 -25.79 34.03 46.28
C LYS A 60 -25.72 34.79 44.96
N TYR A 61 -25.20 34.17 43.88
CA TYR A 61 -25.17 34.74 42.55
C TYR A 61 -26.52 34.58 41.82
N PHE A 62 -27.04 33.35 41.74
CA PHE A 62 -28.22 33.03 40.95
C PHE A 62 -29.51 33.37 41.68
N HIS A 63 -30.27 34.33 41.20
CA HIS A 63 -31.49 34.76 41.87
C HIS A 63 -32.55 33.63 41.86
N LYS A 64 -33.22 33.40 43.02
CA LYS A 64 -34.17 32.28 43.25
C LYS A 64 -35.28 32.15 42.20
N LYS A 65 -35.70 33.28 41.61
CA LYS A 65 -36.76 33.37 40.60
C LYS A 65 -36.24 33.80 39.22
N ALA A 66 -34.96 33.65 38.97
CA ALA A 66 -34.37 33.99 37.68
C ALA A 66 -34.51 32.84 36.69
N ILE A 67 -34.72 33.18 35.42
CA ILE A 67 -34.47 32.36 34.26
C ILE A 67 -33.33 33.02 33.54
N VAL A 68 -32.30 32.24 33.18
CA VAL A 68 -31.14 32.72 32.43
C VAL A 68 -30.99 31.88 31.15
N THR A 69 -31.04 32.53 30.02
CA THR A 69 -30.68 31.90 28.75
C THR A 69 -29.28 32.32 28.38
N ALA A 70 -28.35 31.37 28.27
CA ALA A 70 -26.98 31.56 27.87
C ALA A 70 -26.77 31.05 26.44
N ILE A 71 -26.05 31.79 25.59
CA ILE A 71 -25.79 31.50 24.20
C ILE A 71 -24.28 31.56 24.00
N PRO A 72 -23.59 30.42 23.93
CA PRO A 72 -22.21 30.39 23.53
C PRO A 72 -22.11 30.68 22.01
N TYR A 73 -21.04 31.34 21.58
CA TYR A 73 -20.80 31.61 20.16
C TYR A 73 -19.33 31.80 19.88
N LEU A 74 -18.91 31.35 18.67
CA LEU A 74 -17.59 31.60 18.11
C LEU A 74 -17.61 32.92 17.33
N GLN A 75 -16.70 33.81 17.66
CA GLN A 75 -16.47 35.07 16.94
C GLN A 75 -15.14 34.97 16.18
N TYR A 76 -15.16 35.28 14.90
CA TYR A 76 -13.98 35.27 14.02
C TYR A 76 -14.05 36.40 13.00
N GLU A 77 -12.96 36.60 12.26
CA GLU A 77 -12.93 37.64 11.22
C GLU A 77 -13.99 37.35 10.14
N GLY A 78 -14.96 38.23 10.04
CA GLY A 78 -16.03 38.17 9.04
C GLY A 78 -17.31 37.43 9.50
N GLY A 79 -17.38 36.90 10.73
CA GLY A 79 -18.58 36.20 11.13
C GLY A 79 -18.69 35.81 12.61
N VAL A 80 -19.88 35.29 12.92
CA VAL A 80 -20.23 34.72 14.21
C VAL A 80 -20.98 33.43 13.97
N THR A 81 -20.65 32.37 14.72
CA THR A 81 -21.40 31.12 14.72
C THR A 81 -21.93 30.84 16.11
N GLU A 82 -23.24 30.89 16.28
CA GLU A 82 -23.90 30.57 17.53
C GLU A 82 -24.00 29.04 17.73
N LEU A 83 -23.77 28.61 18.97
CA LEU A 83 -23.99 27.24 19.42
C LEU A 83 -25.39 27.17 20.06
N LYS A 84 -25.83 25.98 20.47
CA LYS A 84 -27.12 25.78 21.15
C LYS A 84 -27.20 26.59 22.43
N SER A 85 -28.30 27.31 22.63
CA SER A 85 -28.57 28.00 23.88
C SER A 85 -28.91 27.02 25.00
N GLU A 86 -28.52 27.37 26.22
CA GLU A 86 -28.88 26.65 27.43
C GLU A 86 -29.69 27.55 28.35
N THR A 87 -30.78 27.03 28.90
CA THR A 87 -31.63 27.76 29.83
C THR A 87 -31.50 27.16 31.24
N LEU A 88 -31.25 28.04 32.20
CA LEU A 88 -31.09 27.74 33.63
C LEU A 88 -32.15 28.44 34.44
N GLN A 89 -32.50 27.89 35.58
CA GLN A 89 -33.52 28.49 36.47
C GLN A 89 -33.10 28.49 37.95
N GLY A 90 -33.59 29.47 38.64
CA GLY A 90 -33.47 29.52 40.10
C GLY A 90 -34.42 28.54 40.81
N GLU A 91 -34.10 28.21 42.04
CA GLU A 91 -34.78 27.19 42.86
C GLU A 91 -36.28 27.43 43.12
N GLN A 92 -36.81 28.63 42.82
CA GLN A 92 -38.22 28.98 42.96
C GLN A 92 -38.96 29.18 41.62
N VAL A 93 -38.35 28.75 40.53
CA VAL A 93 -39.00 28.74 39.20
C VAL A 93 -39.58 27.34 39.00
N GLU A 94 -40.81 27.26 38.51
CA GLU A 94 -41.56 26.00 38.31
C GLU A 94 -41.51 25.54 36.85
N GLU A 95 -40.38 25.77 36.15
CA GLU A 95 -40.13 25.28 34.80
C GLU A 95 -39.22 24.07 34.82
N ASN A 96 -39.01 23.42 33.70
CA ASN A 96 -38.22 22.20 33.59
C ASN A 96 -36.79 22.48 33.09
N ASN A 97 -36.12 23.49 33.61
CA ASN A 97 -34.75 23.84 33.28
C ASN A 97 -33.77 23.37 34.38
N LYS A 98 -32.46 23.45 34.10
CA LYS A 98 -31.44 23.15 35.09
C LYS A 98 -31.50 24.14 36.27
N VAL A 99 -31.60 23.64 37.47
CA VAL A 99 -31.78 24.47 38.68
C VAL A 99 -30.43 24.86 39.28
N ILE A 100 -30.22 26.15 39.51
CA ILE A 100 -29.06 26.67 40.24
C ILE A 100 -29.56 27.27 41.59
N SER A 101 -29.03 26.78 42.69
CA SER A 101 -29.43 27.23 44.02
C SER A 101 -28.84 28.60 44.34
N PHE A 102 -29.65 29.47 44.92
CA PHE A 102 -29.16 30.73 45.47
C PHE A 102 -28.24 30.53 46.69
N THR A 103 -28.53 29.53 47.51
CA THR A 103 -27.84 29.34 48.79
C THR A 103 -26.46 28.69 48.61
N SER A 104 -26.38 27.68 47.77
CA SER A 104 -25.16 26.86 47.58
C SER A 104 -24.46 27.07 46.24
N GLY A 105 -25.05 27.89 45.36
CA GLY A 105 -24.58 27.92 43.99
C GLY A 105 -24.92 26.64 43.22
N GLY A 106 -24.15 26.30 42.22
CA GLY A 106 -24.31 25.08 41.43
C GLY A 106 -23.41 25.08 40.22
N SER A 107 -23.27 23.91 39.58
CA SER A 107 -22.53 23.75 38.35
C SER A 107 -23.31 22.92 37.35
N PHE A 108 -23.00 23.10 36.07
CA PHE A 108 -23.50 22.24 35.02
C PHE A 108 -22.48 22.09 33.90
N SER A 109 -22.60 21.02 33.13
CA SER A 109 -21.81 20.77 31.93
C SER A 109 -22.65 21.10 30.72
N TYR A 110 -22.05 21.83 29.79
CA TYR A 110 -22.55 22.13 28.46
C TYR A 110 -21.70 21.40 27.45
N ALA A 111 -22.30 20.89 26.37
CA ALA A 111 -21.59 20.32 25.26
C ALA A 111 -22.38 20.55 23.96
N ASP A 112 -21.66 20.96 22.91
CA ASP A 112 -22.19 21.12 21.56
C ASP A 112 -21.06 20.99 20.54
N GLU A 113 -21.39 20.86 19.26
CA GLU A 113 -20.42 20.84 18.17
C GLU A 113 -20.91 21.64 16.96
N VAL A 114 -19.97 22.23 16.23
CA VAL A 114 -20.25 22.92 14.97
C VAL A 114 -19.27 22.47 13.88
N ASP A 115 -19.70 22.56 12.61
CA ASP A 115 -18.83 22.28 11.49
C ASP A 115 -17.74 23.36 11.38
N PHE A 116 -16.50 22.93 11.19
CA PHE A 116 -15.37 23.82 10.99
C PHE A 116 -15.40 24.44 9.59
N THR A 117 -15.20 25.76 9.51
CA THR A 117 -14.89 26.46 8.26
C THR A 117 -13.53 27.17 8.35
N PRO A 118 -12.81 27.38 7.24
CA PRO A 118 -11.48 28.00 7.26
C PRO A 118 -11.43 29.38 7.92
N GLU A 119 -12.53 30.13 7.88
CA GLU A 119 -12.65 31.45 8.50
C GLU A 119 -12.57 31.38 10.04
N MET A 120 -12.93 30.23 10.62
CA MET A 120 -12.90 29.99 12.07
C MET A 120 -11.50 29.70 12.62
N MET A 121 -10.47 29.58 11.77
CA MET A 121 -9.10 29.22 12.18
C MET A 121 -8.57 30.11 13.31
N ARG A 122 -8.92 31.39 13.30
CA ARG A 122 -8.65 32.31 14.41
C ARG A 122 -9.95 32.85 14.96
N SER A 123 -10.44 32.25 16.01
CA SER A 123 -11.70 32.58 16.67
C SER A 123 -11.54 32.69 18.16
N GLU A 124 -12.52 33.31 18.79
CA GLU A 124 -12.67 33.37 20.24
C GLU A 124 -14.04 32.86 20.61
N LEU A 125 -14.12 32.03 21.65
CA LEU A 125 -15.38 31.54 22.17
C LEU A 125 -15.88 32.50 23.26
N TYR A 126 -17.07 33.02 23.04
CA TYR A 126 -17.78 33.90 23.97
C TYR A 126 -19.05 33.25 24.46
N VAL A 127 -19.50 33.69 25.62
CA VAL A 127 -20.87 33.47 26.14
C VAL A 127 -21.55 34.81 26.30
N LYS A 128 -22.74 34.99 25.70
CA LYS A 128 -23.70 36.06 25.99
C LYS A 128 -24.96 35.47 26.60
N GLY A 129 -25.77 36.28 27.23
CA GLY A 129 -27.03 35.77 27.79
C GLY A 129 -27.98 36.84 28.24
N LYS A 130 -29.16 36.40 28.65
CA LYS A 130 -30.21 37.24 29.20
C LYS A 130 -30.74 36.64 30.51
N ALA A 131 -30.83 37.46 31.53
CA ALA A 131 -31.44 37.10 32.79
C ALA A 131 -32.82 37.74 32.91
N THR A 132 -33.84 36.96 33.23
CA THR A 132 -35.22 37.41 33.43
C THR A 132 -35.65 37.07 34.87
N VAL A 133 -36.20 38.03 35.61
CA VAL A 133 -36.79 37.83 36.95
C VAL A 133 -38.17 38.46 36.92
N LYS A 134 -39.23 37.65 36.91
CA LYS A 134 -40.62 38.10 36.69
C LYS A 134 -40.71 38.88 35.35
N ASN A 135 -41.04 40.19 35.44
CA ASN A 135 -41.19 41.08 34.27
C ASN A 135 -39.97 41.99 34.04
N LYS A 136 -38.83 41.74 34.70
CA LYS A 136 -37.61 42.50 34.51
C LYS A 136 -36.56 41.65 33.80
N GLU A 137 -35.90 42.24 32.83
CA GLU A 137 -34.84 41.62 32.03
C GLU A 137 -33.53 42.41 32.19
N ALA A 138 -32.41 41.73 32.06
CA ALA A 138 -31.09 42.33 31.90
C ALA A 138 -30.26 41.47 30.98
N ASP A 139 -29.55 42.10 30.02
CA ASP A 139 -28.56 41.42 29.21
C ASP A 139 -27.30 41.15 30.06
N LEU A 140 -26.79 39.93 30.00
CA LEU A 140 -25.52 39.56 30.62
C LEU A 140 -24.38 40.02 29.73
N PRO A 141 -23.28 40.55 30.29
CA PRO A 141 -22.13 40.96 29.49
C PRO A 141 -21.54 39.75 28.75
N GLN A 142 -20.97 40.02 27.57
CA GLN A 142 -20.21 39.01 26.83
C GLN A 142 -18.92 38.67 27.59
N ILE A 143 -18.67 37.38 27.78
CA ILE A 143 -17.45 36.89 28.43
C ILE A 143 -16.72 35.98 27.47
N LYS A 144 -15.45 36.30 27.17
CA LYS A 144 -14.56 35.40 26.47
C LYS A 144 -14.17 34.25 27.39
N ILE A 145 -14.33 33.00 26.93
CA ILE A 145 -14.09 31.81 27.72
C ILE A 145 -13.04 30.88 27.17
N ALA A 146 -12.69 30.97 25.86
CA ALA A 146 -11.59 30.24 25.25
C ALA A 146 -11.10 30.91 23.96
N ASP A 147 -9.92 30.50 23.52
CA ASP A 147 -9.38 30.76 22.21
C ASP A 147 -9.53 29.54 21.29
N GLY A 148 -9.46 29.74 20.01
CA GLY A 148 -9.48 28.65 19.02
C GLY A 148 -9.26 29.18 17.61
N ILE A 149 -9.09 28.30 16.65
CA ILE A 149 -9.19 26.81 16.66
C ILE A 149 -7.85 26.24 16.20
N ILE A 150 -7.33 25.25 16.92
CA ILE A 150 -6.17 24.47 16.46
C ILE A 150 -6.60 23.62 15.27
N THR A 151 -5.88 23.79 14.14
CA THR A 151 -6.19 23.12 12.88
C THR A 151 -5.13 22.09 12.45
N THR A 152 -4.24 21.73 13.36
CA THR A 152 -3.18 20.74 13.13
C THR A 152 -3.68 19.41 12.56
N PRO A 153 -4.85 18.85 12.94
CA PRO A 153 -5.40 17.64 12.32
C PRO A 153 -5.64 17.76 10.80
N LEU A 154 -5.92 18.97 10.32
CA LEU A 154 -6.14 19.23 8.89
C LEU A 154 -4.86 19.21 8.05
N LEU A 155 -3.68 19.15 8.69
CA LEU A 155 -2.39 19.05 8.02
C LEU A 155 -2.13 17.63 7.46
N VAL A 156 -3.07 16.70 7.60
CA VAL A 156 -2.96 15.34 7.07
C VAL A 156 -2.58 15.33 5.58
N SER A 157 -1.58 14.54 5.24
CA SER A 157 -1.19 14.35 3.84
C SER A 157 -2.20 13.45 3.13
N LYS A 158 -2.88 14.01 2.13
CA LYS A 158 -3.88 13.33 1.27
C LYS A 158 -3.28 12.84 -0.04
N TYR A 159 -1.95 12.84 -0.19
CA TYR A 159 -1.31 12.41 -1.46
C TYR A 159 -1.54 10.95 -1.76
N GLY A 160 -1.68 10.11 -0.75
CA GLY A 160 -1.85 8.66 -0.87
C GLY A 160 -0.63 7.96 -1.46
N LYS A 161 -0.55 6.66 -1.27
CA LYS A 161 0.51 5.78 -1.78
C LYS A 161 -0.04 4.87 -2.85
N THR A 162 0.48 4.97 -4.07
CA THR A 162 0.14 4.06 -5.17
C THR A 162 1.07 2.85 -5.17
N ILE A 163 0.58 1.74 -5.73
CA ILE A 163 1.32 0.50 -5.88
C ILE A 163 1.49 0.23 -7.37
N ALA A 164 2.72 0.04 -7.81
CA ALA A 164 3.06 -0.44 -9.15
C ALA A 164 3.09 -1.97 -9.16
N PHE A 165 2.75 -2.58 -10.29
CA PHE A 165 3.02 -4.00 -10.51
C PHE A 165 4.50 -4.18 -10.85
N GLY A 166 5.09 -5.28 -10.38
CA GLY A 166 6.38 -5.76 -10.84
C GLY A 166 6.32 -6.37 -12.24
N ASP A 167 7.49 -6.69 -12.76
CA ASP A 167 7.69 -7.48 -13.96
C ASP A 167 7.90 -8.97 -13.63
N ASN A 168 8.00 -9.80 -14.66
CA ASN A 168 8.38 -11.21 -14.58
C ASN A 168 9.66 -11.47 -15.41
N PHE A 169 10.47 -10.46 -15.61
CA PHE A 169 11.69 -10.57 -16.40
C PHE A 169 12.66 -11.58 -15.80
N LYS A 170 13.14 -12.47 -16.66
CA LYS A 170 14.19 -13.43 -16.34
C LYS A 170 15.30 -13.27 -17.37
N ARG A 171 16.48 -12.87 -16.92
CA ARG A 171 17.62 -12.70 -17.83
C ARG A 171 18.12 -14.01 -18.39
N ILE A 172 18.08 -15.06 -17.61
CA ILE A 172 18.49 -16.41 -18.03
C ILE A 172 17.23 -17.28 -18.03
N VAL A 173 16.93 -17.83 -19.20
CA VAL A 173 15.77 -18.71 -19.40
C VAL A 173 16.28 -20.06 -19.91
N PRO A 174 16.07 -21.15 -19.13
CA PRO A 174 16.39 -22.48 -19.63
C PRO A 174 15.47 -22.84 -20.79
N ASP A 175 16.05 -23.52 -21.76
CA ASP A 175 15.36 -24.06 -22.92
C ASP A 175 15.95 -25.41 -23.28
N GLU A 176 15.20 -26.27 -23.95
CA GLU A 176 15.67 -27.58 -24.36
C GLU A 176 15.15 -27.96 -25.75
N TYR A 177 15.96 -28.70 -26.45
CA TYR A 177 15.56 -29.36 -27.67
C TYR A 177 15.55 -30.86 -27.45
N VAL A 178 14.45 -31.52 -27.76
CA VAL A 178 14.28 -32.98 -27.58
C VAL A 178 14.06 -33.61 -28.94
N ALA A 179 14.79 -34.68 -29.18
CA ALA A 179 14.60 -35.55 -30.33
C ALA A 179 14.69 -37.01 -29.89
N ASP A 180 14.01 -37.90 -30.55
CA ASP A 180 14.14 -39.32 -30.24
C ASP A 180 14.26 -40.22 -31.48
N ILE A 181 14.85 -41.38 -31.26
CA ILE A 181 14.95 -42.45 -32.26
C ILE A 181 14.38 -43.73 -31.71
N HIS A 182 13.53 -44.40 -32.47
CA HIS A 182 12.89 -45.64 -32.11
C HIS A 182 13.56 -46.85 -32.69
N TYR A 183 13.53 -47.98 -31.97
CA TYR A 183 14.16 -49.20 -32.33
C TYR A 183 13.15 -50.32 -32.55
N ILE A 184 13.49 -51.25 -33.47
CA ILE A 184 12.78 -52.50 -33.60
C ILE A 184 13.04 -53.35 -32.35
N ILE A 185 12.09 -54.23 -32.00
CA ILE A 185 12.24 -55.16 -30.89
C ILE A 185 13.57 -55.91 -30.97
N ASN A 186 14.29 -56.03 -29.87
CA ASN A 186 15.59 -56.68 -29.73
C ASN A 186 16.71 -56.13 -30.65
N ARG A 187 16.52 -54.87 -31.17
CA ARG A 187 17.51 -54.21 -32.00
C ARG A 187 17.98 -52.92 -31.32
N TYR A 188 19.20 -52.48 -31.71
CA TYR A 188 19.87 -51.23 -31.29
C TYR A 188 20.48 -50.44 -32.44
N ASP A 189 20.35 -50.92 -33.68
CA ASP A 189 20.81 -50.20 -34.86
C ASP A 189 19.87 -49.05 -35.23
N VAL A 190 20.44 -47.82 -35.37
CA VAL A 190 19.69 -46.63 -35.77
C VAL A 190 19.27 -46.75 -37.24
N ARG A 191 17.96 -46.67 -37.48
CA ARG A 191 17.38 -46.80 -38.81
C ARG A 191 17.48 -45.51 -39.62
N ASN A 192 17.66 -45.60 -40.92
CA ASN A 192 17.66 -44.43 -41.78
C ASN A 192 16.31 -43.69 -41.84
N SER A 193 15.21 -44.32 -41.50
CA SER A 193 13.91 -43.67 -41.38
C SER A 193 13.90 -42.67 -40.22
N GLU A 194 14.39 -43.07 -39.05
CA GLU A 194 14.45 -42.21 -37.85
C GLU A 194 15.32 -40.95 -38.08
N LEU A 195 16.41 -41.09 -38.88
CA LEU A 195 17.30 -39.98 -39.20
C LEU A 195 16.66 -38.89 -40.08
N LYS A 196 15.48 -39.15 -40.62
CA LYS A 196 14.71 -38.22 -41.45
C LYS A 196 13.56 -37.56 -40.73
N GLU A 197 13.28 -37.99 -39.52
CA GLU A 197 12.28 -37.31 -38.67
C GLU A 197 12.77 -35.89 -38.36
N ASP A 198 11.87 -34.93 -38.39
CA ASP A 198 12.20 -33.50 -38.34
C ASP A 198 12.97 -33.10 -37.07
N ASP A 199 12.64 -33.73 -35.93
CA ASP A 199 13.31 -33.51 -34.65
C ASP A 199 14.77 -34.02 -34.66
N VAL A 200 15.02 -35.21 -35.23
CA VAL A 200 16.36 -35.77 -35.31
C VAL A 200 17.21 -35.01 -36.35
N ALA A 201 16.62 -34.66 -37.49
CA ALA A 201 17.30 -33.93 -38.56
C ALA A 201 17.66 -32.48 -38.12
N GLY A 202 16.81 -31.84 -37.33
CA GLY A 202 17.01 -30.45 -36.83
C GLY A 202 17.99 -30.33 -35.67
N MET A 203 18.31 -31.42 -34.96
CA MET A 203 19.09 -31.39 -33.72
C MET A 203 20.51 -30.81 -33.92
N ALA A 204 21.23 -31.24 -34.96
CA ALA A 204 22.58 -30.73 -35.20
C ALA A 204 22.59 -29.23 -35.54
N ASP A 205 21.57 -28.75 -36.26
CA ASP A 205 21.41 -27.31 -36.56
C ASP A 205 21.08 -26.52 -35.32
N TYR A 206 20.26 -27.07 -34.40
CA TYR A 206 19.97 -26.44 -33.10
C TYR A 206 21.24 -26.30 -32.23
N VAL A 207 22.04 -27.37 -32.09
CA VAL A 207 23.29 -27.33 -31.33
C VAL A 207 24.27 -26.33 -31.98
N LYS A 208 24.34 -26.31 -33.32
CA LYS A 208 25.17 -25.35 -34.06
C LYS A 208 24.76 -23.91 -33.76
N ALA A 209 23.47 -23.61 -33.87
CA ALA A 209 22.95 -22.30 -33.56
C ALA A 209 23.21 -21.89 -32.09
N ALA A 210 23.15 -22.85 -31.18
CA ALA A 210 23.45 -22.61 -29.75
C ALA A 210 24.94 -22.30 -29.52
N THR A 211 25.87 -22.99 -30.23
CA THR A 211 27.31 -22.74 -30.07
C THR A 211 27.81 -21.49 -30.80
N GLU A 212 27.14 -21.07 -31.88
CA GLU A 212 27.48 -19.86 -32.66
C GLU A 212 26.86 -18.57 -32.07
N ASN A 213 25.91 -18.66 -31.18
CA ASN A 213 25.21 -17.50 -30.59
C ASN A 213 25.69 -17.20 -29.17
N GLU A 214 26.39 -16.09 -28.98
CA GLU A 214 26.88 -15.62 -27.67
C GLU A 214 25.77 -15.46 -26.60
N ARG A 215 24.48 -15.46 -26.99
CA ARG A 215 23.34 -15.37 -26.09
C ARG A 215 22.66 -16.71 -25.79
N ILE A 216 23.29 -17.79 -26.22
CA ILE A 216 22.83 -19.14 -25.92
C ILE A 216 24.02 -19.91 -25.32
N ASP A 217 23.86 -20.30 -24.06
CA ASP A 217 24.87 -21.08 -23.36
C ASP A 217 24.47 -22.57 -23.36
N LEU A 218 25.26 -23.39 -24.02
CA LEU A 218 25.04 -24.84 -24.11
C LEU A 218 25.43 -25.49 -22.78
N LYS A 219 24.43 -25.99 -22.02
CA LYS A 219 24.61 -26.59 -20.70
C LYS A 219 24.85 -28.09 -20.71
N GLY A 220 24.32 -28.77 -21.67
CA GLY A 220 24.50 -30.21 -21.75
C GLY A 220 23.78 -30.87 -22.91
N ILE A 221 24.27 -32.01 -23.29
CA ILE A 221 23.65 -32.92 -24.27
C ILE A 221 23.49 -34.27 -23.58
N GLU A 222 22.25 -34.65 -23.32
CA GLU A 222 21.93 -35.92 -22.70
C GLU A 222 21.45 -36.94 -23.73
N VAL A 223 21.96 -38.16 -23.64
CA VAL A 223 21.51 -39.31 -24.41
C VAL A 223 20.94 -40.33 -23.44
N SER A 224 19.62 -40.44 -23.39
CA SER A 224 18.90 -41.38 -22.53
C SER A 224 18.34 -42.53 -23.35
N ALA A 225 18.84 -43.75 -23.13
CA ALA A 225 18.43 -44.90 -23.89
C ALA A 225 17.59 -45.87 -23.05
N TYR A 226 16.50 -46.30 -23.62
CA TYR A 226 15.45 -47.07 -22.93
C TYR A 226 15.25 -48.43 -23.57
N ALA A 227 14.89 -49.42 -22.76
CA ALA A 227 14.26 -50.65 -23.19
C ALA A 227 12.85 -50.77 -22.62
N SER A 228 11.98 -51.42 -23.40
CA SER A 228 10.60 -51.66 -22.95
C SER A 228 10.57 -52.72 -21.85
N PRO A 229 9.65 -52.62 -20.86
CA PRO A 229 9.65 -53.48 -19.69
C PRO A 229 9.05 -54.87 -19.94
N ASP A 230 8.98 -55.36 -21.15
CA ASP A 230 8.43 -56.66 -21.59
C ASP A 230 9.46 -57.79 -21.74
N GLY A 231 10.74 -57.50 -21.46
CA GLY A 231 11.84 -58.45 -21.56
C GLY A 231 12.56 -58.69 -20.26
N GLU A 232 13.40 -59.76 -20.20
CA GLU A 232 14.23 -60.02 -19.05
C GLU A 232 15.17 -58.87 -18.71
N LEU A 233 15.35 -58.53 -17.45
CA LEU A 233 16.13 -57.35 -16.98
C LEU A 233 17.57 -57.40 -17.50
N ASP A 234 18.23 -58.56 -17.50
CA ASP A 234 19.63 -58.72 -18.02
C ASP A 234 19.73 -58.45 -19.53
N LEU A 235 18.72 -58.86 -20.28
CA LEU A 235 18.63 -58.58 -21.70
C LEU A 235 18.39 -57.07 -21.94
N ASN A 236 17.45 -56.50 -21.21
CA ASN A 236 17.11 -55.07 -21.30
C ASN A 236 18.26 -54.16 -20.89
N THR A 237 19.06 -54.58 -19.89
CA THR A 237 20.28 -53.84 -19.47
C THR A 237 21.30 -53.79 -20.59
N LYS A 238 21.55 -54.94 -21.28
CA LYS A 238 22.45 -54.98 -22.45
C LYS A 238 21.88 -54.17 -23.61
N LEU A 239 20.57 -54.25 -23.82
CA LEU A 239 19.89 -53.66 -24.95
C LEU A 239 19.86 -52.12 -24.81
N SER A 240 19.53 -51.60 -23.62
CA SER A 240 19.58 -50.15 -23.36
C SER A 240 20.99 -49.57 -23.48
N GLY A 241 22.02 -50.27 -22.97
CA GLY A 241 23.42 -49.89 -23.15
C GLY A 241 23.86 -49.89 -24.61
N ASN A 242 23.46 -50.89 -25.39
CA ASN A 242 23.77 -50.93 -26.84
C ASN A 242 23.05 -49.82 -27.62
N ARG A 243 21.82 -49.49 -27.25
CA ARG A 243 21.05 -48.37 -27.82
C ARG A 243 21.71 -47.03 -27.48
N GLU A 244 22.13 -46.82 -26.21
CA GLU A 244 22.89 -45.66 -25.79
C GLU A 244 24.14 -45.50 -26.67
N GLY A 245 24.98 -46.52 -26.77
CA GLY A 245 26.20 -46.52 -27.58
C GLY A 245 25.95 -46.25 -29.07
N SER A 246 24.84 -46.74 -29.64
CA SER A 246 24.44 -46.49 -31.02
C SER A 246 23.99 -45.06 -31.23
N ALA A 247 23.14 -44.55 -30.34
CA ALA A 247 22.64 -43.19 -30.35
C ALA A 247 23.78 -42.17 -30.17
N SER A 248 24.67 -42.39 -29.21
CA SER A 248 25.85 -41.55 -28.98
C SER A 248 26.80 -41.49 -30.17
N ARG A 249 27.05 -42.64 -30.83
CA ARG A 249 27.85 -42.66 -32.05
C ARG A 249 27.19 -41.91 -33.21
N PHE A 250 25.88 -42.04 -33.32
CA PHE A 250 25.12 -41.27 -34.33
C PHE A 250 25.25 -39.78 -34.04
N LEU A 251 24.90 -39.32 -32.83
CA LEU A 251 24.97 -37.92 -32.44
C LEU A 251 26.34 -37.30 -32.70
N LYS A 252 27.42 -37.92 -32.23
CA LYS A 252 28.80 -37.41 -32.41
C LYS A 252 29.18 -37.32 -33.89
N ARG A 253 28.74 -38.27 -34.70
CA ARG A 253 28.98 -38.23 -36.15
C ARG A 253 28.19 -37.12 -36.83
N ASP A 254 26.95 -36.91 -36.44
CA ASP A 254 26.06 -35.91 -37.02
C ASP A 254 26.51 -34.50 -36.68
N LEU A 255 26.85 -34.23 -35.42
CA LEU A 255 27.44 -32.95 -34.97
C LEU A 255 28.76 -32.66 -35.74
N LYS A 256 29.61 -33.66 -35.90
CA LYS A 256 30.86 -33.53 -36.70
C LYS A 256 30.57 -33.20 -38.16
N LYS A 257 29.58 -33.85 -38.77
CA LYS A 257 29.15 -33.58 -40.17
C LYS A 257 28.59 -32.16 -40.32
N ALA A 258 27.86 -31.66 -39.33
CA ALA A 258 27.34 -30.30 -39.28
C ALA A 258 28.41 -29.24 -38.93
N LYS A 259 29.67 -29.68 -38.67
CA LYS A 259 30.81 -28.84 -38.27
C LYS A 259 30.52 -28.04 -36.99
N VAL A 260 29.84 -28.64 -36.06
CA VAL A 260 29.59 -28.03 -34.73
C VAL A 260 30.87 -28.09 -33.90
N GLU A 261 31.35 -26.94 -33.45
CA GLU A 261 32.46 -26.83 -32.50
C GLU A 261 31.91 -27.00 -31.08
N ILE A 262 32.09 -28.18 -30.49
CA ILE A 262 31.65 -28.48 -29.14
C ILE A 262 32.79 -28.12 -28.17
N PRO A 263 32.52 -27.39 -27.10
CA PRO A 263 33.51 -27.15 -26.03
C PRO A 263 34.11 -28.46 -25.53
N GLU A 264 35.41 -28.46 -25.25
CA GLU A 264 36.07 -29.60 -24.58
C GLU A 264 35.74 -29.60 -23.08
N ASP A 265 34.51 -30.03 -22.77
CA ASP A 265 34.04 -30.20 -21.38
C ASP A 265 33.53 -31.65 -21.23
N ASP A 266 34.21 -32.43 -20.40
CA ASP A 266 33.85 -33.81 -20.12
C ASP A 266 32.44 -33.95 -19.50
N ASN A 267 31.88 -32.88 -18.93
CA ASN A 267 30.56 -32.86 -18.32
C ASN A 267 29.44 -32.48 -19.31
N LEU A 268 29.79 -32.06 -20.53
CA LEU A 268 28.78 -31.63 -21.50
C LEU A 268 27.91 -32.80 -21.97
N PHE A 269 28.46 -34.01 -22.04
CA PHE A 269 27.73 -35.21 -22.47
C PHE A 269 27.34 -36.06 -21.28
N SER A 270 26.05 -36.33 -21.14
CA SER A 270 25.49 -37.24 -20.15
C SER A 270 24.84 -38.43 -20.87
N MET A 271 25.20 -39.64 -20.43
CA MET A 271 24.72 -40.89 -21.01
C MET A 271 23.94 -41.66 -19.95
N LEU A 272 22.66 -41.90 -20.20
CA LEU A 272 21.78 -42.59 -19.26
C LEU A 272 21.17 -43.85 -19.91
N THR A 273 21.06 -44.93 -19.16
CA THR A 273 20.41 -46.15 -19.62
C THR A 273 19.32 -46.57 -18.65
N THR A 274 18.15 -46.88 -19.18
CA THR A 274 16.99 -47.36 -18.40
C THR A 274 16.56 -48.71 -18.97
N PRO A 275 16.89 -49.80 -18.29
CA PRO A 275 16.58 -51.15 -18.78
C PRO A 275 15.08 -51.45 -18.84
N GLU A 276 14.29 -50.79 -17.99
CA GLU A 276 12.84 -50.96 -17.93
C GLU A 276 12.20 -49.56 -17.71
N ASP A 277 11.65 -48.97 -18.76
CA ASP A 277 11.04 -47.64 -18.73
C ASP A 277 9.59 -47.69 -18.19
N TRP A 278 9.45 -47.99 -16.89
CA TRP A 278 8.15 -48.01 -16.23
C TRP A 278 7.50 -46.63 -16.12
N ASP A 279 8.28 -45.59 -16.02
CA ASP A 279 7.75 -44.21 -15.97
C ASP A 279 7.21 -43.81 -17.33
N GLY A 280 7.94 -44.08 -18.38
CA GLY A 280 7.46 -43.87 -19.75
C GLY A 280 6.24 -44.75 -20.06
N PHE A 281 6.24 -45.99 -19.62
CA PHE A 281 5.09 -46.89 -19.75
C PHE A 281 3.85 -46.27 -19.07
N LYS A 282 3.98 -45.79 -17.87
CA LYS A 282 2.88 -45.16 -17.12
C LYS A 282 2.34 -43.95 -17.87
N LYS A 283 3.22 -43.05 -18.31
CA LYS A 283 2.84 -41.86 -19.04
C LYS A 283 2.08 -42.18 -20.34
N LEU A 284 2.62 -43.08 -21.15
CA LEU A 284 1.96 -43.50 -22.37
C LEU A 284 0.61 -44.16 -22.13
N MET A 285 0.50 -44.95 -21.05
CA MET A 285 -0.79 -45.57 -20.64
C MET A 285 -1.81 -44.49 -20.23
N GLU A 286 -1.41 -43.47 -19.48
CA GLU A 286 -2.30 -42.38 -19.06
C GLU A 286 -2.86 -41.63 -20.27
N GLU A 287 -2.07 -41.46 -21.32
CA GLU A 287 -2.41 -40.75 -22.56
C GLU A 287 -3.14 -41.64 -23.59
N SER A 288 -3.14 -42.98 -23.40
CA SER A 288 -3.64 -43.94 -24.39
C SER A 288 -5.15 -44.15 -24.31
N ASP A 289 -5.67 -44.82 -25.36
CA ASP A 289 -7.02 -45.36 -25.47
C ASP A 289 -7.08 -46.88 -25.25
N VAL A 290 -6.02 -47.47 -24.65
CA VAL A 290 -5.93 -48.93 -24.40
C VAL A 290 -7.07 -49.38 -23.47
N GLN A 291 -7.67 -50.52 -23.83
CA GLN A 291 -8.71 -51.14 -23.01
C GLN A 291 -8.16 -51.48 -21.61
N ASP A 292 -9.01 -51.36 -20.58
CA ASP A 292 -8.63 -51.59 -19.17
C ASP A 292 -7.46 -50.73 -18.64
N LYS A 293 -7.18 -49.59 -19.26
CA LYS A 293 -6.13 -48.64 -18.86
C LYS A 293 -6.06 -48.40 -17.36
N ASP A 294 -7.22 -48.10 -16.73
CA ASP A 294 -7.29 -47.81 -15.30
C ASP A 294 -6.90 -48.98 -14.42
N LEU A 295 -7.19 -50.23 -14.86
CA LEU A 295 -6.76 -51.44 -14.18
C LEU A 295 -5.24 -51.57 -14.26
N ILE A 296 -4.64 -51.33 -15.44
CA ILE A 296 -3.20 -51.41 -15.64
C ILE A 296 -2.45 -50.37 -14.82
N LEU A 297 -2.93 -49.13 -14.80
CA LEU A 297 -2.38 -48.05 -13.96
C LEU A 297 -2.47 -48.39 -12.46
N ARG A 298 -3.54 -49.07 -12.04
CA ARG A 298 -3.68 -49.56 -10.67
C ARG A 298 -2.66 -50.67 -10.35
N VAL A 299 -2.43 -51.59 -11.25
CA VAL A 299 -1.39 -52.64 -11.10
C VAL A 299 -0.01 -51.97 -10.93
N LEU A 300 0.32 -50.99 -11.75
CA LEU A 300 1.57 -50.20 -11.61
C LEU A 300 1.72 -49.54 -10.24
N SER A 301 0.62 -49.08 -9.67
CA SER A 301 0.65 -48.43 -8.35
C SER A 301 0.73 -49.40 -7.19
N MET A 302 0.18 -50.63 -7.35
CA MET A 302 0.13 -51.66 -6.30
C MET A 302 1.44 -52.42 -6.14
N TYR A 303 2.15 -52.67 -7.23
CA TYR A 303 3.35 -53.49 -7.23
C TYR A 303 4.58 -52.62 -7.57
N SER A 304 5.59 -52.67 -6.71
CA SER A 304 6.88 -52.00 -6.95
C SER A 304 7.91 -52.90 -7.64
N ASP A 305 7.72 -54.23 -7.53
CA ASP A 305 8.59 -55.22 -8.14
C ASP A 305 8.31 -55.31 -9.66
N PRO A 306 9.30 -55.04 -10.53
CA PRO A 306 9.13 -55.07 -11.98
C PRO A 306 8.64 -56.40 -12.53
N VAL A 307 9.15 -57.51 -12.02
CA VAL A 307 8.76 -58.84 -12.48
C VAL A 307 7.29 -59.13 -12.16
N VAL A 308 6.84 -58.72 -10.98
CA VAL A 308 5.43 -58.87 -10.58
C VAL A 308 4.55 -57.96 -11.44
N ARG A 309 4.96 -56.69 -11.67
CA ARG A 309 4.24 -55.76 -12.56
C ARG A 309 4.04 -56.35 -13.95
N GLU A 310 5.11 -56.83 -14.55
CA GLU A 310 5.09 -57.40 -15.88
C GLU A 310 4.14 -58.61 -15.96
N LYS A 311 4.23 -59.51 -14.98
CA LYS A 311 3.36 -60.71 -14.89
C LYS A 311 1.89 -60.34 -14.78
N GLU A 312 1.56 -59.39 -13.87
CA GLU A 312 0.18 -59.00 -13.64
C GLU A 312 -0.43 -58.27 -14.84
N ILE A 313 0.37 -57.42 -15.55
CA ILE A 313 -0.08 -56.76 -16.79
C ILE A 313 -0.30 -57.81 -17.90
N LYS A 314 0.61 -58.79 -18.05
CA LYS A 314 0.44 -59.90 -19.02
C LYS A 314 -0.80 -60.74 -18.75
N ASN A 315 -1.25 -60.82 -17.48
CA ASN A 315 -2.47 -61.56 -17.13
C ASN A 315 -3.75 -60.85 -17.62
N ILE A 316 -3.68 -59.58 -18.01
CA ILE A 316 -4.78 -58.82 -18.62
C ILE A 316 -4.69 -59.04 -20.15
N ALA A 317 -5.04 -60.21 -20.62
CA ALA A 317 -4.67 -60.70 -21.95
C ALA A 317 -5.09 -59.80 -23.13
N GLU A 318 -6.32 -59.24 -23.13
CA GLU A 318 -6.81 -58.41 -24.22
C GLU A 318 -6.08 -57.06 -24.26
N ALA A 319 -5.93 -56.41 -23.09
CA ALA A 319 -5.19 -55.16 -22.98
C ALA A 319 -3.70 -55.32 -23.34
N PHE A 320 -3.08 -56.45 -23.02
CA PHE A 320 -1.68 -56.71 -23.32
C PHE A 320 -1.38 -56.79 -24.84
N GLU A 321 -2.31 -57.32 -25.63
CA GLU A 321 -2.14 -57.31 -27.11
C GLU A 321 -2.19 -55.89 -27.66
N GLU A 322 -3.02 -55.01 -27.10
CA GLU A 322 -2.98 -53.57 -27.47
C GLU A 322 -1.70 -52.87 -27.02
N ILE A 323 -1.23 -53.16 -25.81
CA ILE A 323 0.02 -52.60 -25.27
C ILE A 323 1.22 -52.95 -26.14
N LYS A 324 1.32 -54.18 -26.63
CA LYS A 324 2.37 -54.60 -27.52
C LYS A 324 2.47 -53.78 -28.81
N VAL A 325 1.32 -53.32 -29.29
CA VAL A 325 1.24 -52.59 -30.57
C VAL A 325 1.31 -51.09 -30.38
N LYS A 326 0.66 -50.54 -29.33
CA LYS A 326 0.50 -49.10 -29.12
C LYS A 326 1.54 -48.49 -28.16
N ILE A 327 1.99 -49.24 -27.13
CA ILE A 327 2.80 -48.67 -26.05
C ILE A 327 4.26 -49.15 -26.10
N LEU A 328 4.49 -50.45 -26.16
CA LEU A 328 5.86 -50.99 -26.10
C LEU A 328 6.79 -50.54 -27.22
N PRO A 329 6.35 -50.32 -28.47
CA PRO A 329 7.20 -49.78 -29.52
C PRO A 329 7.75 -48.39 -29.19
N GLU A 330 6.92 -47.51 -28.58
CA GLU A 330 7.27 -46.16 -28.19
C GLU A 330 8.31 -46.11 -27.05
N LEU A 331 8.42 -47.14 -26.25
CA LEU A 331 9.40 -47.28 -25.16
C LEU A 331 10.78 -47.78 -25.64
N ARG A 332 10.88 -48.26 -26.88
CA ARG A 332 12.12 -48.77 -27.48
C ARG A 332 12.86 -47.63 -28.17
N ARG A 333 13.31 -46.64 -27.39
CA ARG A 333 13.84 -45.37 -27.91
C ARG A 333 15.16 -44.96 -27.27
N SER A 334 15.86 -44.07 -27.91
CA SER A 334 16.86 -43.20 -27.30
C SER A 334 16.46 -41.76 -27.49
N VAL A 335 16.44 -41.00 -26.42
CA VAL A 335 16.06 -39.59 -26.39
C VAL A 335 17.32 -38.75 -26.29
N PHE A 336 17.44 -37.77 -27.15
CA PHE A 336 18.46 -36.72 -27.11
C PHE A 336 17.85 -35.47 -26.50
N THR A 337 18.45 -34.94 -25.44
CA THR A 337 18.02 -33.68 -24.82
C THR A 337 19.17 -32.70 -24.84
N VAL A 338 19.06 -31.66 -25.65
CA VAL A 338 20.04 -30.57 -25.72
C VAL A 338 19.53 -29.47 -24.78
N LYS A 339 20.25 -29.23 -23.70
CA LYS A 339 19.89 -28.23 -22.66
C LYS A 339 20.69 -26.96 -22.89
N VAL A 340 20.00 -25.84 -23.02
CA VAL A 340 20.62 -24.53 -23.21
C VAL A 340 20.04 -23.51 -22.21
N GLU A 341 20.78 -22.45 -21.96
CA GLU A 341 20.29 -21.24 -21.31
C GLU A 341 20.31 -20.09 -22.32
N LYS A 342 19.14 -19.48 -22.55
CA LYS A 342 19.01 -18.25 -23.34
C LYS A 342 19.31 -17.05 -22.45
N ILE A 343 20.29 -16.22 -22.83
CA ILE A 343 20.75 -15.05 -22.09
C ILE A 343 20.11 -13.81 -22.70
N GLY A 344 19.20 -13.18 -21.96
CA GLY A 344 18.57 -11.90 -22.34
C GLY A 344 19.54 -10.71 -22.23
N TRP A 345 19.06 -9.54 -22.61
CA TRP A 345 19.82 -8.29 -22.60
C TRP A 345 20.29 -7.89 -21.20
N SER A 346 21.50 -7.37 -21.08
CA SER A 346 22.00 -6.72 -19.86
C SER A 346 21.26 -5.40 -19.60
N ASP A 347 21.35 -4.86 -18.36
CA ASP A 347 20.71 -3.58 -18.02
C ASP A 347 21.22 -2.41 -18.90
N ALA A 348 22.51 -2.45 -19.27
CA ALA A 348 23.10 -1.45 -20.14
C ALA A 348 22.52 -1.54 -21.58
N GLU A 349 22.40 -2.75 -22.10
CA GLU A 349 21.81 -2.98 -23.42
C GLU A 349 20.32 -2.62 -23.46
N LEU A 350 19.56 -2.98 -22.41
CA LEU A 350 18.15 -2.60 -22.31
C LEU A 350 17.98 -1.07 -22.30
N LYS A 351 18.82 -0.36 -21.56
CA LYS A 351 18.83 1.11 -21.58
C LYS A 351 19.25 1.68 -22.94
N GLN A 352 20.16 1.02 -23.64
CA GLN A 352 20.54 1.43 -24.98
C GLN A 352 19.40 1.22 -25.99
N TRP A 353 18.67 0.10 -25.91
CA TRP A 353 17.49 -0.14 -26.75
C TRP A 353 16.39 0.91 -26.57
N VAL A 354 16.27 1.51 -25.37
CA VAL A 354 15.33 2.63 -25.14
C VAL A 354 15.66 3.82 -26.04
N VAL A 355 16.95 4.05 -26.30
CA VAL A 355 17.42 5.16 -27.15
C VAL A 355 17.36 4.81 -28.63
N ASP A 356 17.82 3.61 -28.98
CA ASP A 356 18.00 3.20 -30.36
C ASP A 356 16.69 2.77 -31.01
N ASN A 357 15.98 1.85 -30.40
CA ASN A 357 14.69 1.34 -30.87
C ASN A 357 13.93 0.58 -29.78
N MET A 358 13.19 1.30 -28.98
CA MET A 358 12.38 0.74 -27.87
C MET A 358 11.38 -0.33 -28.36
N ASP A 359 10.96 -0.28 -29.62
CA ASP A 359 9.99 -1.21 -30.20
C ASP A 359 10.53 -2.64 -30.30
N THR A 360 11.84 -2.82 -30.25
CA THR A 360 12.49 -4.14 -30.22
C THR A 360 12.20 -4.91 -28.93
N LEU A 361 11.97 -4.20 -27.81
CA LEU A 361 11.79 -4.81 -26.51
C LEU A 361 10.42 -5.52 -26.41
N VAL A 362 10.44 -6.71 -25.79
CA VAL A 362 9.22 -7.47 -25.48
C VAL A 362 8.60 -7.03 -24.15
N LEU A 363 7.40 -7.52 -23.83
CA LEU A 363 6.63 -7.07 -22.67
C LEU A 363 7.43 -7.04 -21.35
N GLU A 364 8.09 -8.15 -21.02
CA GLU A 364 8.81 -8.24 -19.75
C GLU A 364 10.05 -7.35 -19.72
N GLU A 365 10.72 -7.20 -20.85
CA GLU A 365 11.85 -6.28 -21.01
C GLU A 365 11.41 -4.82 -20.87
N LEU A 366 10.27 -4.42 -21.47
CA LEU A 366 9.71 -3.08 -21.34
C LEU A 366 9.36 -2.77 -19.86
N LEU A 367 8.68 -3.70 -19.19
CA LEU A 367 8.29 -3.53 -17.78
C LEU A 367 9.51 -3.47 -16.86
N TYR A 368 10.49 -4.35 -17.05
CA TYR A 368 11.72 -4.37 -16.28
C TYR A 368 12.57 -3.13 -16.55
N THR A 369 12.76 -2.74 -17.81
CA THR A 369 13.56 -1.56 -18.18
C THR A 369 12.98 -0.29 -17.56
N ALA A 370 11.66 -0.18 -17.45
CA ALA A 370 11.01 0.93 -16.75
C ALA A 370 11.38 1.01 -15.25
N SER A 371 11.76 -0.12 -14.62
CA SER A 371 12.26 -0.12 -13.24
C SER A 371 13.72 0.37 -13.12
N LEU A 372 14.49 0.27 -14.21
CA LEU A 372 15.91 0.63 -14.27
C LEU A 372 16.16 2.13 -14.53
N VAL A 373 15.14 2.89 -14.90
CA VAL A 373 15.24 4.32 -15.22
C VAL A 373 14.57 5.16 -14.14
N ASP A 374 15.06 6.38 -13.90
CA ASP A 374 14.50 7.29 -12.90
C ASP A 374 13.53 8.31 -13.50
N ASP A 375 13.76 8.71 -14.76
CA ASP A 375 12.96 9.71 -15.45
C ASP A 375 11.53 9.22 -15.75
N ASN A 376 10.55 9.95 -15.23
CA ASN A 376 9.14 9.61 -15.39
C ASN A 376 8.64 9.68 -16.84
N LYS A 377 9.26 10.50 -17.71
CA LYS A 377 8.86 10.54 -19.13
C LYS A 377 9.26 9.26 -19.83
N THR A 378 10.48 8.79 -19.57
CA THR A 378 10.98 7.52 -20.09
C THR A 378 10.20 6.33 -19.54
N LYS A 379 9.90 6.32 -18.22
CA LYS A 379 9.01 5.31 -17.63
C LYS A 379 7.64 5.27 -18.32
N LEU A 380 7.05 6.44 -18.52
CA LEU A 380 5.75 6.53 -19.20
C LEU A 380 5.78 6.03 -20.62
N ALA A 381 6.86 6.29 -21.37
CA ALA A 381 7.03 5.78 -22.73
C ALA A 381 7.13 4.26 -22.74
N LEU A 382 7.94 3.67 -21.84
CA LEU A 382 8.11 2.22 -21.72
C LEU A 382 6.81 1.50 -21.33
N TYR A 383 6.15 1.95 -20.27
CA TYR A 383 4.87 1.37 -19.86
C TYR A 383 3.77 1.62 -20.88
N GLY A 384 3.79 2.77 -21.57
CA GLY A 384 2.86 3.09 -22.64
C GLY A 384 3.01 2.14 -23.82
N MET A 385 4.25 1.90 -24.28
CA MET A 385 4.54 0.94 -25.34
C MET A 385 4.17 -0.50 -24.94
N ALA A 386 4.48 -0.88 -23.69
CA ALA A 386 4.07 -2.18 -23.15
C ALA A 386 2.54 -2.35 -23.20
N TRP A 387 1.80 -1.30 -22.88
CA TRP A 387 0.33 -1.33 -22.91
C TRP A 387 -0.21 -1.30 -24.33
N GLU A 388 0.39 -0.53 -25.24
CA GLU A 388 0.02 -0.49 -26.66
C GLU A 388 0.19 -1.86 -27.32
N LYS A 389 1.35 -2.51 -27.15
CA LYS A 389 1.63 -3.85 -27.67
C LYS A 389 0.78 -4.94 -27.01
N HIS A 390 0.45 -4.77 -25.73
CA HIS A 390 -0.29 -5.75 -24.93
C HIS A 390 -1.49 -5.11 -24.22
N PRO A 391 -2.57 -4.78 -24.94
CA PRO A 391 -3.72 -4.03 -24.40
C PRO A 391 -4.43 -4.71 -23.23
N LYS A 392 -4.25 -6.03 -23.06
CA LYS A 392 -4.79 -6.80 -21.94
C LYS A 392 -3.81 -6.95 -20.76
N CYS A 393 -2.66 -6.29 -20.80
CA CYS A 393 -1.70 -6.31 -19.69
C CYS A 393 -2.10 -5.32 -18.60
N ILE A 394 -2.68 -5.82 -17.51
CA ILE A 394 -3.06 -5.02 -16.34
C ILE A 394 -1.86 -4.28 -15.72
N ARG A 395 -0.66 -4.91 -15.73
CA ARG A 395 0.57 -4.34 -15.16
C ARG A 395 0.97 -3.07 -15.89
N ALA A 396 0.99 -3.12 -17.22
CA ALA A 396 1.34 -1.97 -18.04
C ALA A 396 0.34 -0.82 -17.87
N ALA A 397 -0.98 -1.10 -17.97
CA ALA A 397 -2.03 -0.11 -17.79
C ALA A 397 -1.97 0.57 -16.40
N ASN A 398 -1.82 -0.22 -15.33
CA ASN A 398 -1.68 0.30 -13.98
C ASN A 398 -0.42 1.16 -13.81
N ASN A 399 0.72 0.71 -14.31
CA ASN A 399 2.00 1.41 -14.14
C ASN A 399 2.06 2.71 -14.95
N VAL A 400 1.34 2.79 -16.08
CA VAL A 400 1.06 4.07 -16.77
C VAL A 400 0.33 5.02 -15.82
N GLY A 401 -0.69 4.54 -15.12
CA GLY A 401 -1.44 5.35 -14.14
C GLY A 401 -0.56 5.84 -12.99
N VAL A 402 0.26 4.97 -12.40
CA VAL A 402 1.23 5.32 -11.34
C VAL A 402 2.19 6.41 -11.81
N THR A 403 2.75 6.24 -13.01
CA THR A 403 3.72 7.19 -13.58
C THR A 403 3.07 8.54 -13.90
N LYS A 404 1.87 8.55 -14.48
CA LYS A 404 1.11 9.79 -14.72
C LYS A 404 0.82 10.53 -13.43
N LEU A 405 0.46 9.81 -12.36
CA LEU A 405 0.21 10.42 -11.07
C LEU A 405 1.47 11.04 -10.46
N ALA A 406 2.64 10.40 -10.63
CA ALA A 406 3.93 10.96 -10.24
C ALA A 406 4.27 12.25 -11.04
N MET A 407 3.80 12.34 -12.28
CA MET A 407 3.91 13.52 -13.13
C MET A 407 2.82 14.57 -12.87
N LYS A 408 1.98 14.38 -11.84
CA LYS A 408 0.85 15.27 -11.46
C LYS A 408 -0.32 15.27 -12.47
N ASP A 409 -0.38 14.32 -13.39
CA ASP A 409 -1.49 14.11 -14.32
C ASP A 409 -2.56 13.22 -13.63
N LEU A 410 -3.40 13.84 -12.78
CA LEU A 410 -4.45 13.13 -12.05
C LEU A 410 -5.50 12.52 -12.98
N ALA A 411 -5.92 13.27 -14.00
CA ALA A 411 -6.95 12.83 -14.94
C ALA A 411 -6.48 11.64 -15.78
N GLY A 412 -5.27 11.72 -16.34
CA GLY A 412 -4.68 10.63 -17.10
C GLY A 412 -4.38 9.39 -16.25
N ALA A 413 -4.00 9.58 -14.98
CA ALA A 413 -3.83 8.47 -14.04
C ALA A 413 -5.15 7.76 -13.76
N LYS A 414 -6.23 8.51 -13.51
CA LYS A 414 -7.59 7.97 -13.32
C LYS A 414 -8.03 7.12 -14.50
N GLN A 415 -7.86 7.63 -15.72
CA GLN A 415 -8.20 6.89 -16.95
C GLN A 415 -7.44 5.57 -17.06
N ALA A 416 -6.11 5.59 -16.80
CA ALA A 416 -5.28 4.41 -16.86
C ALA A 416 -5.66 3.35 -15.79
N PHE A 417 -5.95 3.76 -14.55
CA PHE A 417 -6.43 2.85 -13.50
C PHE A 417 -7.81 2.29 -13.80
N GLN A 418 -8.72 3.08 -14.40
CA GLN A 418 -10.03 2.59 -14.85
C GLN A 418 -9.89 1.55 -15.96
N ALA A 419 -8.99 1.77 -16.91
CA ALA A 419 -8.68 0.78 -17.95
C ALA A 419 -8.07 -0.49 -17.34
N ALA A 420 -7.14 -0.37 -16.39
CA ALA A 420 -6.59 -1.51 -15.67
C ALA A 420 -7.68 -2.32 -14.92
N LYS A 421 -8.63 -1.62 -14.28
CA LYS A 421 -9.78 -2.26 -13.61
C LYS A 421 -10.69 -3.01 -14.61
N ALA A 422 -10.88 -2.46 -15.80
CA ALA A 422 -11.66 -3.10 -16.85
C ALA A 422 -11.00 -4.38 -17.39
N ILE A 423 -9.65 -4.45 -17.38
CA ILE A 423 -8.92 -5.67 -17.74
C ILE A 423 -9.10 -6.74 -16.66
N LYS A 424 -8.91 -6.38 -15.40
CA LYS A 424 -9.05 -7.30 -14.24
C LYS A 424 -9.31 -6.50 -12.97
N ASP A 425 -10.32 -6.92 -12.19
CA ASP A 425 -10.52 -6.39 -10.83
C ASP A 425 -9.42 -6.92 -9.90
N HIS A 426 -8.51 -6.04 -9.49
CA HIS A 426 -7.33 -6.38 -8.71
C HIS A 426 -7.12 -5.40 -7.54
N ASN A 427 -6.69 -5.90 -6.38
CA ASN A 427 -6.55 -5.09 -5.17
C ASN A 427 -5.57 -3.92 -5.33
N ILE A 428 -4.46 -4.09 -6.06
CA ILE A 428 -3.53 -3.00 -6.39
C ILE A 428 -4.25 -1.86 -7.12
N VAL A 429 -5.09 -2.20 -8.11
CA VAL A 429 -5.83 -1.20 -8.89
C VAL A 429 -6.90 -0.51 -8.05
N LYS A 430 -7.56 -1.25 -7.13
CA LYS A 430 -8.49 -0.65 -6.16
C LYS A 430 -7.78 0.36 -5.27
N ASN A 431 -6.61 0.01 -4.72
CA ASN A 431 -5.79 0.95 -3.95
C ASN A 431 -5.49 2.22 -4.76
N ASN A 432 -5.05 2.08 -6.00
CA ASN A 432 -4.67 3.22 -6.83
C ASN A 432 -5.86 4.11 -7.21
N LEU A 433 -7.04 3.53 -7.43
CA LEU A 433 -8.30 4.28 -7.59
C LEU A 433 -8.73 4.96 -6.29
N GLY A 434 -8.48 4.34 -5.13
CA GLY A 434 -8.69 4.96 -3.82
C GLY A 434 -7.81 6.19 -3.63
N VAL A 435 -6.55 6.15 -4.09
CA VAL A 435 -5.66 7.33 -4.09
C VAL A 435 -6.21 8.46 -4.95
N ILE A 436 -6.81 8.14 -6.10
CA ILE A 436 -7.49 9.15 -6.94
C ILE A 436 -8.66 9.76 -6.17
N ALA A 437 -9.56 8.95 -5.61
CA ALA A 437 -10.72 9.43 -4.86
C ALA A 437 -10.29 10.33 -3.67
N LEU A 438 -9.27 9.93 -2.92
CA LEU A 438 -8.71 10.72 -1.81
C LEU A 438 -8.20 12.09 -2.29
N ARG A 439 -7.50 12.14 -3.43
CA ARG A 439 -7.00 13.41 -4.01
C ARG A 439 -8.11 14.29 -4.57
N GLU A 440 -9.21 13.70 -5.02
CA GLU A 440 -10.41 14.39 -5.45
C GLU A 440 -11.27 14.87 -4.26
N GLY A 441 -10.95 14.44 -3.04
CA GLY A 441 -11.66 14.81 -1.82
C GLY A 441 -12.84 13.90 -1.46
N ASP A 442 -13.07 12.84 -2.23
CA ASP A 442 -14.10 11.84 -1.94
C ASP A 442 -13.57 10.81 -0.93
N VAL A 443 -13.66 11.18 0.34
CA VAL A 443 -13.11 10.39 1.46
C VAL A 443 -13.84 9.05 1.60
N ASP A 444 -15.15 9.03 1.40
CA ASP A 444 -15.98 7.82 1.55
C ASP A 444 -15.67 6.79 0.46
N ALA A 445 -15.60 7.23 -0.80
CA ALA A 445 -15.20 6.36 -1.90
C ALA A 445 -13.75 5.86 -1.73
N ALA A 446 -12.84 6.71 -1.23
CA ALA A 446 -11.47 6.32 -0.95
C ALA A 446 -11.41 5.23 0.13
N GLU A 447 -12.14 5.38 1.24
CA GLU A 447 -12.18 4.39 2.32
C GLU A 447 -12.71 3.03 1.83
N GLN A 448 -13.79 3.03 1.04
CA GLN A 448 -14.35 1.80 0.46
C GLN A 448 -13.33 1.11 -0.45
N LEU A 449 -12.65 1.86 -1.33
CA LEU A 449 -11.67 1.32 -2.26
C LEU A 449 -10.42 0.77 -1.55
N PHE A 450 -9.91 1.47 -0.54
CA PHE A 450 -8.77 1.00 0.26
C PHE A 450 -9.13 -0.24 1.09
N SER A 451 -10.32 -0.27 1.70
CA SER A 451 -10.81 -1.45 2.43
C SER A 451 -10.93 -2.67 1.51
N ALA A 452 -11.43 -2.48 0.29
CA ALA A 452 -11.52 -3.52 -0.72
C ALA A 452 -10.16 -3.92 -1.32
N ALA A 453 -9.11 -3.14 -1.08
CA ALA A 453 -7.74 -3.39 -1.54
C ALA A 453 -6.87 -4.15 -0.52
N SER A 454 -7.45 -4.60 0.60
CA SER A 454 -6.73 -5.32 1.66
C SER A 454 -5.83 -6.43 1.09
N GLY A 455 -4.60 -6.51 1.60
CA GLY A 455 -3.58 -7.47 1.16
C GLY A 455 -2.80 -7.07 -0.10
N ALA A 456 -3.04 -5.89 -0.69
CA ALA A 456 -2.28 -5.44 -1.86
C ALA A 456 -0.86 -4.95 -1.52
N GLY A 457 -0.64 -4.47 -0.30
CA GLY A 457 0.65 -3.96 0.19
C GLY A 457 0.46 -3.06 1.41
N ASP A 458 1.57 -2.67 2.04
CA ASP A 458 1.58 -1.79 3.22
C ASP A 458 1.07 -0.38 2.91
N GLU A 459 1.11 0.04 1.66
CA GLU A 459 0.57 1.31 1.18
C GLU A 459 -0.91 1.46 1.49
N VAL A 460 -1.67 0.35 1.46
CA VAL A 460 -3.11 0.35 1.77
C VAL A 460 -3.35 0.79 3.21
N ASN A 461 -2.56 0.27 4.16
CA ASN A 461 -2.66 0.65 5.57
C ASN A 461 -2.30 2.12 5.78
N GLN A 462 -1.28 2.64 5.07
CA GLN A 462 -0.91 4.05 5.13
C GLN A 462 -2.01 4.95 4.56
N ASN A 463 -2.69 4.52 3.51
CA ASN A 463 -3.81 5.23 2.89
C ASN A 463 -5.05 5.23 3.80
N LEU A 464 -5.40 4.08 4.39
CA LEU A 464 -6.48 3.98 5.37
C LEU A 464 -6.19 4.83 6.61
N ALA A 465 -4.94 4.88 7.07
CA ALA A 465 -4.57 5.73 8.19
C ALA A 465 -4.81 7.23 7.90
N ALA A 466 -4.55 7.68 6.66
CA ALA A 466 -4.88 9.06 6.28
C ALA A 466 -6.40 9.32 6.38
N ILE A 467 -7.24 8.35 5.99
CA ILE A 467 -8.70 8.45 6.18
C ILE A 467 -9.04 8.54 7.67
N LYS A 468 -8.44 7.69 8.52
CA LYS A 468 -8.71 7.72 9.97
C LYS A 468 -8.30 9.04 10.63
N ILE A 469 -7.20 9.65 10.18
CA ILE A 469 -6.81 11.00 10.63
C ILE A 469 -7.87 12.04 10.21
N ILE A 470 -8.34 11.98 8.95
CA ILE A 470 -9.40 12.88 8.46
C ILE A 470 -10.69 12.72 9.29
N GLN A 471 -11.01 11.51 9.70
CA GLN A 471 -12.17 11.19 10.53
C GLN A 471 -11.97 11.53 12.02
N GLY A 472 -10.75 11.88 12.47
CA GLY A 472 -10.43 12.16 13.86
C GLY A 472 -10.13 10.91 14.72
N ASP A 473 -10.04 9.73 14.11
CA ASP A 473 -9.71 8.47 14.81
C ASP A 473 -8.20 8.21 14.78
N TYR A 474 -7.47 8.86 15.68
CA TYR A 474 -6.01 8.80 15.74
C TYR A 474 -5.49 7.46 16.26
N ASP A 475 -6.26 6.74 17.08
CA ASP A 475 -5.85 5.44 17.60
C ASP A 475 -5.92 4.36 16.52
N ALA A 476 -6.98 4.36 15.71
CA ALA A 476 -7.05 3.51 14.53
C ALA A 476 -5.96 3.86 13.50
N ALA A 477 -5.71 5.17 13.26
CA ALA A 477 -4.63 5.62 12.38
C ALA A 477 -3.26 5.14 12.89
N LYS A 478 -2.99 5.25 14.18
CA LYS A 478 -1.74 4.78 14.81
C LYS A 478 -1.56 3.27 14.65
N SER A 479 -2.63 2.51 14.85
CA SER A 479 -2.62 1.06 14.69
C SER A 479 -2.27 0.64 13.26
N LEU A 480 -2.83 1.32 12.25
CA LEU A 480 -2.56 1.08 10.83
C LEU A 480 -1.14 1.46 10.42
N LEU A 481 -0.60 2.53 10.99
CA LEU A 481 0.74 3.04 10.66
C LEU A 481 1.85 2.28 11.39
N GLY A 482 1.59 1.73 12.57
CA GLY A 482 2.58 1.00 13.36
C GLY A 482 3.87 1.79 13.57
N ALA A 483 5.00 1.20 13.15
CA ALA A 483 6.33 1.80 13.24
C ALA A 483 6.77 2.55 11.96
N THR A 484 5.88 2.69 10.96
CA THR A 484 6.21 3.33 9.68
C THR A 484 6.73 4.75 9.88
N GLN A 485 7.91 5.05 9.34
CA GLN A 485 8.47 6.40 9.32
C GLN A 485 7.79 7.21 8.23
N SER A 486 6.82 8.03 8.59
CA SER A 486 6.04 8.82 7.62
C SER A 486 5.50 10.11 8.23
N TYR A 487 5.21 11.08 7.38
CA TYR A 487 4.63 12.36 7.76
C TYR A 487 3.31 12.19 8.54
N ASN A 488 2.41 11.35 8.05
CA ASN A 488 1.13 11.10 8.73
C ASN A 488 1.30 10.39 10.09
N ASN A 489 2.32 9.53 10.24
CA ASN A 489 2.61 8.91 11.53
C ASN A 489 3.15 9.94 12.54
N ALA A 490 4.04 10.83 12.09
CA ALA A 490 4.50 11.94 12.93
C ALA A 490 3.35 12.87 13.35
N LEU A 491 2.42 13.15 12.43
CA LEU A 491 1.21 13.93 12.75
C LEU A 491 0.37 13.23 13.82
N VAL A 492 0.10 11.94 13.70
CA VAL A 492 -0.65 11.18 14.70
C VAL A 492 0.05 11.20 16.07
N ILE A 493 1.37 10.99 16.10
CA ILE A 493 2.17 11.05 17.33
C ILE A 493 2.06 12.44 17.99
N LEU A 494 2.09 13.51 17.18
CA LEU A 494 1.89 14.88 17.67
C LEU A 494 0.50 15.10 18.26
N LEU A 495 -0.54 14.63 17.56
CA LEU A 495 -1.95 14.72 17.99
C LEU A 495 -2.23 13.89 19.25
N GLN A 496 -1.45 12.84 19.49
CA GLN A 496 -1.46 12.06 20.73
C GLN A 496 -0.60 12.66 21.85
N GLY A 497 -0.15 13.92 21.73
CA GLY A 497 0.55 14.65 22.77
C GLY A 497 2.01 14.24 22.98
N GLN A 498 2.70 13.73 21.96
CA GLN A 498 4.12 13.33 22.00
C GLN A 498 4.98 14.20 21.04
N PRO A 499 5.10 15.52 21.30
CA PRO A 499 5.73 16.46 20.37
C PRO A 499 7.20 16.13 20.09
N ASP A 500 7.98 15.72 21.10
CA ASP A 500 9.39 15.43 20.94
C ASP A 500 9.62 14.25 19.97
N LYS A 501 8.82 13.18 20.11
CA LYS A 501 8.90 12.02 19.20
C LYS A 501 8.44 12.36 17.78
N ALA A 502 7.42 13.21 17.65
CA ALA A 502 6.96 13.69 16.36
C ALA A 502 8.07 14.51 15.67
N TYR A 503 8.72 15.41 16.42
CA TYR A 503 9.84 16.21 15.93
C TYR A 503 11.02 15.35 15.45
N GLU A 504 11.43 14.35 16.23
CA GLU A 504 12.49 13.42 15.86
C GLU A 504 12.17 12.66 14.56
N MET A 505 10.94 12.13 14.46
CA MET A 505 10.50 11.43 13.25
C MET A 505 10.52 12.35 12.03
N LEU A 506 9.99 13.57 12.16
CA LEU A 506 9.96 14.56 11.07
C LEU A 506 11.37 14.97 10.65
N ASN A 507 12.30 15.08 11.60
CA ASN A 507 13.70 15.41 11.32
C ASN A 507 14.36 14.38 10.39
N GLY A 508 14.00 13.10 10.52
CA GLY A 508 14.42 12.02 9.61
C GLY A 508 13.77 12.09 8.21
N LEU A 509 12.69 12.86 8.06
CA LEU A 509 11.95 13.02 6.80
C LEU A 509 12.26 14.33 6.06
N LYS A 510 13.18 15.17 6.59
CA LYS A 510 13.56 16.44 5.96
C LYS A 510 14.08 16.24 4.53
N GLY A 511 13.70 17.15 3.66
CA GLY A 511 14.17 17.18 2.28
C GLY A 511 14.00 18.57 1.66
N PRO A 512 14.63 18.83 0.50
CA PRO A 512 14.58 20.14 -0.14
C PRO A 512 13.16 20.55 -0.54
N ASP A 513 12.30 19.59 -0.87
CA ASP A 513 10.96 19.82 -1.42
C ASP A 513 9.82 19.45 -0.44
N HIS A 514 10.09 19.45 0.89
CA HIS A 514 9.11 19.06 1.90
C HIS A 514 8.74 20.17 2.88
N PRO A 515 8.15 21.30 2.41
CA PRO A 515 7.82 22.42 3.29
C PRO A 515 6.83 22.07 4.41
N MET A 516 5.93 21.09 4.19
CA MET A 516 4.97 20.66 5.22
C MET A 516 5.63 19.89 6.36
N VAL A 517 6.76 19.21 6.10
CA VAL A 517 7.56 18.55 7.14
C VAL A 517 8.14 19.61 8.08
N ASP A 518 8.75 20.66 7.51
CA ASP A 518 9.31 21.75 8.32
C ASP A 518 8.21 22.49 9.11
N TYR A 519 7.04 22.70 8.51
CA TYR A 519 5.91 23.33 9.20
C TYR A 519 5.43 22.49 10.40
N LEU A 520 5.22 21.20 10.19
CA LEU A 520 4.79 20.31 11.27
C LEU A 520 5.87 20.15 12.36
N MET A 521 7.16 20.26 11.99
CA MET A 521 8.26 20.37 12.96
C MET A 521 8.16 21.64 13.79
N ALA A 522 7.81 22.78 13.17
CA ALA A 522 7.60 24.02 13.91
C ALA A 522 6.44 23.89 14.92
N VAL A 523 5.33 23.27 14.52
CA VAL A 523 4.21 22.98 15.43
C VAL A 523 4.65 22.04 16.56
N ALA A 524 5.38 20.96 16.26
CA ALA A 524 5.88 20.05 17.27
C ALA A 524 6.82 20.73 18.27
N ALA A 525 7.74 21.57 17.79
CA ALA A 525 8.63 22.36 18.64
C ALA A 525 7.87 23.38 19.50
N ALA A 526 6.82 24.03 18.96
CA ALA A 526 5.98 24.96 19.71
C ALA A 526 5.26 24.23 20.87
N ARG A 527 4.68 23.05 20.62
CA ARG A 527 4.06 22.21 21.65
C ARG A 527 5.07 21.66 22.67
N GLY A 528 6.33 21.45 22.25
CA GLY A 528 7.46 21.08 23.13
C GLY A 528 8.09 22.27 23.87
N ASN A 529 7.58 23.51 23.68
CA ASN A 529 8.13 24.75 24.24
C ASN A 529 9.59 25.04 23.83
N ASP A 530 10.03 24.53 22.67
CA ASP A 530 11.34 24.85 22.08
C ASP A 530 11.19 25.97 21.05
N LYS A 531 11.33 27.21 21.49
CA LYS A 531 11.20 28.40 20.66
C LYS A 531 12.21 28.43 19.52
N ASP A 532 13.47 28.07 19.79
CA ASP A 532 14.53 28.17 18.79
C ASP A 532 14.35 27.15 17.67
N ALA A 533 14.01 25.90 18.04
CA ALA A 533 13.68 24.86 17.08
C ALA A 533 12.44 25.24 16.25
N MET A 534 11.41 25.82 16.88
CA MET A 534 10.18 26.30 16.25
C MET A 534 10.48 27.37 15.19
N LEU A 535 11.21 28.43 15.56
CA LEU A 535 11.56 29.53 14.65
C LEU A 535 12.41 29.03 13.47
N ASN A 536 13.37 28.13 13.72
CA ASN A 536 14.23 27.56 12.68
C ASN A 536 13.44 26.71 11.70
N ALA A 537 12.57 25.83 12.19
CA ALA A 537 11.72 24.98 11.37
C ALA A 537 10.71 25.81 10.55
N LEU A 538 10.06 26.82 11.19
CA LEU A 538 9.11 27.69 10.50
C LEU A 538 9.79 28.50 9.38
N ARG A 539 10.97 29.05 9.62
CA ARG A 539 11.77 29.76 8.62
C ARG A 539 12.12 28.86 7.43
N ALA A 540 12.51 27.61 7.70
CA ALA A 540 12.79 26.63 6.67
C ALA A 540 11.54 26.31 5.83
N GLY A 541 10.39 26.10 6.44
CA GLY A 541 9.13 25.85 5.75
C GLY A 541 8.68 27.03 4.88
N VAL A 542 8.72 28.24 5.44
CA VAL A 542 8.37 29.48 4.73
C VAL A 542 9.30 29.75 3.55
N SER A 543 10.61 29.50 3.68
CA SER A 543 11.57 29.67 2.58
C SER A 543 11.28 28.76 1.38
N LYS A 544 10.74 27.56 1.63
CA LYS A 544 10.32 26.60 0.60
C LYS A 544 8.92 26.91 0.02
N LYS A 545 8.03 27.50 0.82
CA LYS A 545 6.64 27.81 0.42
C LYS A 545 6.13 29.07 1.10
N ALA A 546 6.26 30.21 0.44
CA ALA A 546 5.93 31.55 0.98
C ALA A 546 4.49 31.67 1.54
N LYS A 547 3.50 30.99 0.94
CA LYS A 547 2.10 30.97 1.45
C LYS A 547 1.96 30.47 2.89
N MET A 548 2.96 29.78 3.43
CA MET A 548 2.94 29.35 4.84
C MET A 548 3.00 30.52 5.82
N LYS A 549 3.49 31.69 5.43
CA LYS A 549 3.48 32.93 6.25
C LYS A 549 2.06 33.25 6.72
N GLU A 550 1.14 33.36 5.76
CA GLU A 550 -0.26 33.70 6.02
C GLU A 550 -0.97 32.69 6.92
N TYR A 551 -0.65 31.42 6.73
CA TYR A 551 -1.21 30.34 7.54
C TYR A 551 -0.63 30.40 8.96
N ALA A 552 0.69 30.47 9.13
CA ALA A 552 1.35 30.54 10.43
C ALA A 552 0.95 31.78 11.26
N ALA A 553 0.71 32.92 10.60
CA ALA A 553 0.27 34.16 11.27
C ALA A 553 -1.12 34.02 11.95
N LYS A 554 -1.92 33.05 11.52
CA LYS A 554 -3.27 32.78 12.06
C LYS A 554 -3.35 31.49 12.87
N ASP A 555 -2.32 30.65 12.83
CA ASP A 555 -2.34 29.34 13.48
C ASP A 555 -2.17 29.47 15.00
N ILE A 556 -3.19 29.06 15.74
CA ILE A 556 -3.24 29.11 17.20
C ILE A 556 -2.13 28.29 17.88
N GLU A 557 -1.53 27.33 17.18
CA GLU A 557 -0.34 26.62 17.69
C GLU A 557 0.82 27.57 18.04
N PHE A 558 0.86 28.73 17.40
CA PHE A 558 1.87 29.75 17.63
C PHE A 558 1.37 30.95 18.47
N ALA A 559 0.21 30.85 19.10
CA ALA A 559 -0.40 31.96 19.82
C ALA A 559 0.53 32.59 20.88
N ALA A 560 1.34 31.77 21.58
CA ALA A 560 2.32 32.24 22.56
C ALA A 560 3.43 33.12 21.96
N TYR A 561 3.60 33.09 20.63
CA TYR A 561 4.68 33.78 19.90
C TYR A 561 4.17 34.92 19.01
N PHE A 562 2.87 35.20 18.95
CA PHE A 562 2.32 36.27 18.08
C PHE A 562 2.92 37.66 18.34
N GLU A 563 3.31 37.93 19.58
CA GLU A 563 3.95 39.20 19.94
C GLU A 563 5.49 39.13 19.88
N ASP A 564 6.08 38.00 19.53
CA ASP A 564 7.53 37.82 19.44
C ASP A 564 8.07 38.43 18.15
N GLU A 565 9.08 39.28 18.25
CA GLU A 565 9.65 39.98 17.09
C GLU A 565 10.32 39.04 16.07
N ALA A 566 10.94 37.93 16.54
CA ALA A 566 11.55 36.94 15.65
C ALA A 566 10.49 36.15 14.88
N PHE A 567 9.34 35.84 15.52
CA PHE A 567 8.20 35.21 14.86
C PHE A 567 7.57 36.17 13.83
N LYS A 568 7.28 37.41 14.23
CA LYS A 568 6.75 38.47 13.32
C LYS A 568 7.62 38.63 12.08
N GLY A 569 8.94 38.62 12.25
CA GLY A 569 9.88 38.73 11.13
C GLY A 569 9.88 37.53 10.15
N ILE A 570 9.28 36.41 10.52
CA ILE A 570 9.13 35.25 9.63
C ILE A 570 7.79 35.29 8.88
N VAL A 571 6.71 35.71 9.56
CA VAL A 571 5.34 35.62 9.03
C VAL A 571 4.85 36.91 8.36
N GLN A 572 5.56 38.00 8.51
CA GLN A 572 5.36 39.27 7.76
C GLN A 572 6.17 39.26 6.45
#